data_d8e0a6298f7f9e7c5877ad4397487779
#
_entry.id   d8e0a6298f7f9e7c5877ad4397487779
#
_cell.length_a   1.000
_cell.length_b   1.000
_cell.length_c   1.000
_cell.angle_alpha   90.00
_cell.angle_beta   90.00
_cell.angle_gamma   90.00
#
_symmetry.space_group_name_H-M   'P 1'
#
loop_
_entity.id
_entity.type
_entity.pdbx_description
1 polymer ?
#
loop_
_entity_poly.entity_id
_entity_poly.type
_entity_poly.pdbx_seq_one_letter_code
_entity_poly.pdbx_strand_id
1 'polypeptide(L)'
;MPVASLKAEALGAARGAASPAPALRVVSVPRTEPGDNDLVRAHLAGDRAAFRTLVERYQSRMVNFLYRSIGDRERAEDLAQEVFIRVFKHLRRFDQEKKFSTWIYTIASNLAKNELRNRSRNPLVLFQALESPWSDDPRPLEFEDSSYRPDDMYRKRHLRALVERTVEQLPRHHRLVFVLREIEGKSYEEISDITSTNLGTVKSRLNRARHNFADLIAPHLD
;
A
#
# COMPACT_ATOMS: atom_id res chain seq x y z
N MET A 1 48.44 -72.68 55.53
CA MET A 1 49.37 -71.62 55.63
C MET A 1 49.23 -70.80 54.43
N PRO A 2 49.33 -69.52 54.53
CA PRO A 2 48.26 -68.53 54.22
C PRO A 2 48.64 -67.57 53.12
N VAL A 3 47.75 -66.57 52.98
CA VAL A 3 48.02 -65.17 52.54
C VAL A 3 48.16 -65.03 51.02
N ALA A 4 47.55 -64.21 50.42
CA ALA A 4 47.02 -62.88 50.59
C ALA A 4 46.26 -62.47 49.29
N SER A 5 45.08 -62.12 49.37
CA SER A 5 44.61 -60.79 49.40
C SER A 5 45.63 -59.71 49.06
N LEU A 6 45.44 -59.03 47.99
CA LEU A 6 45.56 -57.57 48.00
C LEU A 6 45.48 -56.96 46.57
N LYS A 7 44.55 -56.14 46.45
CA LYS A 7 44.62 -54.96 45.63
C LYS A 7 44.48 -55.06 44.09
N ALA A 8 43.25 -55.06 43.68
CA ALA A 8 42.91 -54.32 42.45
C ALA A 8 42.05 -53.09 42.83
N GLU A 9 42.74 -52.11 43.39
CA GLU A 9 42.20 -50.80 43.53
C GLU A 9 42.92 -49.88 42.53
N ALA A 10 42.12 -49.01 42.01
CA ALA A 10 42.57 -47.81 41.27
C ALA A 10 42.93 -47.99 39.80
N LEU A 11 41.93 -47.92 38.96
CA LEU A 11 42.00 -47.06 37.77
C LEU A 11 40.54 -46.75 37.33
N GLY A 12 39.85 -46.00 38.17
CA GLY A 12 38.66 -45.26 37.80
C GLY A 12 39.06 -44.01 37.04
N ALA A 13 39.26 -44.16 35.72
CA ALA A 13 39.52 -43.04 34.86
C ALA A 13 38.30 -42.10 34.84
N ALA A 14 38.49 -40.94 35.35
CA ALA A 14 37.60 -39.80 35.24
C ALA A 14 37.26 -39.50 33.75
N ARG A 15 36.12 -39.92 33.31
CA ARG A 15 35.53 -39.40 32.08
C ARG A 15 34.96 -38.01 32.40
N GLY A 16 35.77 -36.99 32.12
CA GLY A 16 35.34 -35.62 32.12
C GLY A 16 34.17 -35.45 31.14
N ALA A 17 33.02 -35.23 31.68
CA ALA A 17 31.86 -34.76 30.90
C ALA A 17 32.22 -33.38 30.36
N ALA A 18 32.49 -33.31 29.05
CA ALA A 18 32.59 -32.03 28.33
C ALA A 18 31.22 -31.36 28.41
N SER A 19 31.13 -30.29 29.19
CA SER A 19 29.98 -29.40 29.20
C SER A 19 29.74 -28.88 27.79
N PRO A 20 28.52 -29.02 27.21
CA PRO A 20 28.26 -28.43 25.91
C PRO A 20 28.39 -26.92 26.03
N ALA A 21 29.18 -26.35 25.15
CA ALA A 21 29.33 -24.89 25.00
C ALA A 21 27.93 -24.25 24.90
N PRO A 22 27.71 -23.09 25.52
CA PRO A 22 26.42 -22.41 25.41
C PRO A 22 26.15 -22.10 23.95
N ALA A 23 25.07 -22.73 23.42
CA ALA A 23 24.58 -22.40 22.10
C ALA A 23 24.30 -20.88 22.06
N LEU A 24 25.00 -20.18 21.19
CA LEU A 24 24.74 -18.77 20.90
C LEU A 24 23.28 -18.66 20.48
N ARG A 25 22.45 -18.22 21.41
CA ARG A 25 21.06 -17.88 21.15
C ARG A 25 21.10 -16.67 20.24
N VAL A 26 20.98 -16.90 18.94
CA VAL A 26 20.75 -15.82 17.97
C VAL A 26 19.44 -15.18 18.38
N VAL A 27 19.54 -14.10 19.15
CA VAL A 27 18.40 -13.23 19.42
C VAL A 27 18.05 -12.64 18.07
N SER A 28 17.01 -13.19 17.44
CA SER A 28 16.40 -12.57 16.27
C SER A 28 15.82 -11.24 16.73
N VAL A 29 16.60 -10.18 16.61
CA VAL A 29 16.08 -8.82 16.71
C VAL A 29 14.97 -8.73 15.68
N PRO A 30 13.73 -8.36 16.06
CA PRO A 30 12.67 -8.15 15.09
C PRO A 30 13.19 -7.13 14.09
N ARG A 31 13.39 -7.54 12.83
CA ARG A 31 13.77 -6.62 11.76
C ARG A 31 12.57 -5.73 11.55
N THR A 32 12.55 -4.57 12.20
CA THR A 32 11.64 -3.50 11.84
C THR A 32 11.85 -3.24 10.35
N GLU A 33 10.79 -3.42 9.56
CA GLU A 33 10.89 -3.16 8.13
C GLU A 33 11.43 -1.75 7.90
N PRO A 34 12.41 -1.59 6.99
CA PRO A 34 13.01 -0.29 6.73
C PRO A 34 11.96 0.71 6.29
N GLY A 35 12.05 1.93 6.78
CA GLY A 35 11.18 3.03 6.36
C GLY A 35 11.35 3.35 4.87
N ASP A 36 10.34 3.99 4.26
CA ASP A 36 10.41 4.33 2.83
C ASP A 36 11.60 5.22 2.49
N ASN A 37 11.89 6.22 3.33
CA ASN A 37 13.04 7.11 3.12
C ASN A 37 14.37 6.38 3.32
N ASP A 38 14.43 5.32 4.16
CA ASP A 38 15.61 4.48 4.30
C ASP A 38 15.85 3.66 3.03
N LEU A 39 14.78 3.10 2.44
CA LEU A 39 14.85 2.40 1.16
C LEU A 39 15.31 3.33 0.02
N VAL A 40 14.83 4.57 0.01
CA VAL A 40 15.31 5.58 -0.95
C VAL A 40 16.81 5.82 -0.78
N ARG A 41 17.29 6.03 0.44
CA ARG A 41 18.72 6.22 0.73
C ARG A 41 19.55 5.02 0.30
N ALA A 42 19.11 3.81 0.63
CA ALA A 42 19.79 2.58 0.25
C ALA A 42 19.88 2.45 -1.28
N HIS A 43 18.80 2.74 -2.00
CA HIS A 43 18.81 2.71 -3.47
C HIS A 43 19.78 3.74 -4.06
N LEU A 44 19.80 4.96 -3.55
CA LEU A 44 20.72 6.02 -4.00
C LEU A 44 22.18 5.68 -3.70
N ALA A 45 22.44 4.87 -2.65
CA ALA A 45 23.75 4.31 -2.32
C ALA A 45 24.15 3.09 -3.19
N GLY A 46 23.26 2.63 -4.10
CA GLY A 46 23.55 1.55 -5.06
C GLY A 46 22.80 0.23 -4.79
N ASP A 47 22.02 0.11 -3.72
CA ASP A 47 21.20 -1.07 -3.47
C ASP A 47 19.96 -1.09 -4.37
N ARG A 48 20.02 -1.93 -5.42
CA ARG A 48 18.90 -2.10 -6.35
C ARG A 48 17.69 -2.82 -5.72
N ALA A 49 17.92 -3.65 -4.70
CA ALA A 49 16.85 -4.38 -4.04
C ALA A 49 15.93 -3.44 -3.26
N ALA A 50 16.47 -2.35 -2.71
CA ALA A 50 15.70 -1.35 -1.98
C ALA A 50 14.61 -0.69 -2.85
N PHE A 51 14.89 -0.41 -4.12
CA PHE A 51 13.86 0.11 -5.04
C PHE A 51 12.79 -0.92 -5.36
N ARG A 52 13.17 -2.19 -5.52
CA ARG A 52 12.20 -3.29 -5.72
C ARG A 52 11.23 -3.36 -4.54
N THR A 53 11.72 -3.30 -3.31
CA THR A 53 10.88 -3.27 -2.10
C THR A 53 9.91 -2.09 -2.09
N LEU A 54 10.33 -0.89 -2.53
CA LEU A 54 9.42 0.24 -2.71
C LEU A 54 8.32 -0.05 -3.74
N VAL A 55 8.68 -0.65 -4.88
CA VAL A 55 7.70 -1.03 -5.91
C VAL A 55 6.69 -2.03 -5.33
N GLU A 56 7.14 -3.11 -4.71
CA GLU A 56 6.29 -4.15 -4.10
C GLU A 56 5.33 -3.54 -3.05
N ARG A 57 5.82 -2.62 -2.22
CA ARG A 57 5.02 -1.93 -1.19
C ARG A 57 3.93 -1.03 -1.77
N TYR A 58 4.21 -0.37 -2.89
CA TYR A 58 3.33 0.66 -3.44
C TYR A 58 2.54 0.23 -4.68
N GLN A 59 2.89 -0.85 -5.38
CA GLN A 59 2.28 -1.24 -6.65
C GLN A 59 0.75 -1.35 -6.56
N SER A 60 0.26 -2.20 -5.69
CA SER A 60 -1.19 -2.40 -5.52
C SER A 60 -1.90 -1.14 -5.05
N ARG A 61 -1.26 -0.35 -4.17
CA ARG A 61 -1.81 0.92 -3.69
C ARG A 61 -1.95 1.93 -4.81
N MET A 62 -0.95 2.05 -5.69
CA MET A 62 -0.98 2.98 -6.82
C MET A 62 -2.03 2.58 -7.84
N VAL A 63 -2.12 1.31 -8.22
CA VAL A 63 -3.18 0.81 -9.12
C VAL A 63 -4.56 1.13 -8.55
N ASN A 64 -4.80 0.82 -7.28
CA ASN A 64 -6.08 1.04 -6.63
C ASN A 64 -6.44 2.53 -6.50
N PHE A 65 -5.46 3.37 -6.12
CA PHE A 65 -5.64 4.82 -6.06
C PHE A 65 -6.00 5.40 -7.43
N LEU A 66 -5.26 5.00 -8.46
CA LEU A 66 -5.49 5.46 -9.84
C LEU A 66 -6.84 4.96 -10.36
N TYR A 67 -7.17 3.68 -10.16
CA TYR A 67 -8.47 3.13 -10.54
C TYR A 67 -9.63 3.92 -9.92
N ARG A 68 -9.62 4.14 -8.60
CA ARG A 68 -10.64 4.96 -7.92
C ARG A 68 -10.70 6.39 -8.42
N SER A 69 -9.58 6.91 -8.93
CA SER A 69 -9.51 8.28 -9.45
C SER A 69 -10.08 8.42 -10.85
N ILE A 70 -9.82 7.45 -11.75
CA ILE A 70 -10.15 7.56 -13.19
C ILE A 70 -11.28 6.63 -13.65
N GLY A 71 -11.63 5.59 -12.87
CA GLY A 71 -12.71 4.65 -13.16
C GLY A 71 -12.40 3.62 -14.27
N ASP A 72 -11.13 3.37 -14.58
CA ASP A 72 -10.69 2.49 -15.66
C ASP A 72 -9.49 1.67 -15.19
N ARG A 73 -9.65 0.35 -15.12
CA ARG A 73 -8.67 -0.55 -14.52
C ARG A 73 -7.41 -0.69 -15.36
N GLU A 74 -7.58 -0.96 -16.64
CA GLU A 74 -6.47 -1.14 -17.57
C GLU A 74 -5.60 0.13 -17.62
N ARG A 75 -6.27 1.26 -17.76
CA ARG A 75 -5.57 2.55 -17.77
C ARG A 75 -4.92 2.89 -16.43
N ALA A 76 -5.49 2.46 -15.31
CA ALA A 76 -4.89 2.65 -13.99
C ALA A 76 -3.60 1.84 -13.82
N GLU A 77 -3.54 0.63 -14.38
CA GLU A 77 -2.34 -0.21 -14.38
C GLU A 77 -1.22 0.43 -15.21
N ASP A 78 -1.53 0.95 -16.40
CA ASP A 78 -0.58 1.70 -17.22
C ASP A 78 -0.04 2.94 -16.50
N LEU A 79 -0.94 3.72 -15.91
CA LEU A 79 -0.54 4.91 -15.16
C LEU A 79 0.27 4.58 -13.92
N ALA A 80 0.01 3.44 -13.26
CA ALA A 80 0.81 2.98 -12.13
C ALA A 80 2.25 2.65 -12.57
N GLN A 81 2.43 2.01 -13.72
CA GLN A 81 3.77 1.80 -14.30
C GLN A 81 4.46 3.13 -14.58
N GLU A 82 3.75 4.09 -15.18
CA GLU A 82 4.29 5.44 -15.45
C GLU A 82 4.69 6.17 -14.15
N VAL A 83 3.95 5.98 -13.05
CA VAL A 83 4.33 6.51 -11.72
C VAL A 83 5.71 5.99 -11.34
N PHE A 84 5.94 4.67 -11.38
CA PHE A 84 7.22 4.08 -10.98
C PHE A 84 8.37 4.47 -11.91
N ILE A 85 8.11 4.60 -13.21
CA ILE A 85 9.11 5.10 -14.18
C ILE A 85 9.52 6.53 -13.80
N ARG A 86 8.56 7.40 -13.46
CA ARG A 86 8.85 8.78 -13.03
C ARG A 86 9.55 8.83 -11.68
N VAL A 87 9.12 8.00 -10.73
CA VAL A 87 9.79 7.86 -9.44
C VAL A 87 11.25 7.47 -9.67
N PHE A 88 11.53 6.44 -10.44
CA PHE A 88 12.88 5.97 -10.71
C PHE A 88 13.75 7.06 -11.36
N LYS A 89 13.24 7.73 -12.40
CA LYS A 89 13.96 8.78 -13.11
C LYS A 89 14.28 10.00 -12.24
N HIS A 90 13.41 10.31 -11.30
CA HIS A 90 13.52 11.54 -10.50
C HIS A 90 13.91 11.30 -9.03
N LEU A 91 14.18 10.05 -8.63
CA LEU A 91 14.46 9.69 -7.24
C LEU A 91 15.66 10.45 -6.65
N ARG A 92 16.68 10.74 -7.48
CA ARG A 92 17.84 11.57 -7.07
C ARG A 92 17.50 13.01 -6.71
N ARG A 93 16.33 13.51 -7.17
CA ARG A 93 15.84 14.86 -6.90
C ARG A 93 14.81 14.91 -5.79
N PHE A 94 14.47 13.74 -5.23
CA PHE A 94 13.53 13.65 -4.14
C PHE A 94 14.13 14.28 -2.89
N ASP A 95 13.38 15.21 -2.28
CA ASP A 95 13.72 15.83 -1.02
C ASP A 95 13.49 14.84 0.14
N GLN A 96 14.56 14.32 0.71
CA GLN A 96 14.51 13.29 1.76
C GLN A 96 13.96 13.78 3.10
N GLU A 97 13.81 15.10 3.30
CA GLU A 97 13.10 15.67 4.45
C GLU A 97 11.58 15.47 4.35
N LYS A 98 11.07 15.19 3.16
CA LYS A 98 9.67 14.89 2.90
C LYS A 98 9.39 13.41 2.95
N LYS A 99 8.12 13.05 3.19
CA LYS A 99 7.68 11.66 3.13
C LYS A 99 7.63 11.16 1.69
N PHE A 100 8.31 10.05 1.40
CA PHE A 100 8.25 9.39 0.10
C PHE A 100 6.80 9.11 -0.33
N SER A 101 5.96 8.68 0.63
CA SER A 101 4.55 8.41 0.36
C SER A 101 3.82 9.66 -0.18
N THR A 102 4.05 10.85 0.35
CA THR A 102 3.44 12.08 -0.16
C THR A 102 3.91 12.38 -1.58
N TRP A 103 5.18 12.18 -1.86
CA TRP A 103 5.75 12.44 -3.18
C TRP A 103 5.22 11.50 -4.27
N ILE A 104 5.15 10.17 -4.01
CA ILE A 104 4.62 9.22 -4.98
C ILE A 104 3.13 9.47 -5.27
N TYR A 105 2.33 9.81 -4.25
CA TYR A 105 0.92 10.18 -4.45
C TYR A 105 0.76 11.50 -5.20
N THR A 106 1.70 12.44 -5.08
CA THR A 106 1.72 13.67 -5.89
C THR A 106 1.90 13.34 -7.37
N ILE A 107 2.83 12.43 -7.69
CA ILE A 107 3.05 11.98 -9.09
C ILE A 107 1.79 11.29 -9.61
N ALA A 108 1.23 10.35 -8.86
CA ALA A 108 0.01 9.63 -9.24
C ALA A 108 -1.19 10.56 -9.43
N SER A 109 -1.41 11.50 -8.49
CA SER A 109 -2.49 12.49 -8.58
C SER A 109 -2.38 13.37 -9.83
N ASN A 110 -1.17 13.80 -10.18
CA ASN A 110 -0.95 14.60 -11.37
C ASN A 110 -1.20 13.80 -12.65
N LEU A 111 -0.81 12.54 -12.71
CA LEU A 111 -1.13 11.66 -13.83
C LEU A 111 -2.63 11.44 -13.97
N ALA A 112 -3.34 11.13 -12.87
CA ALA A 112 -4.79 10.98 -12.87
C ALA A 112 -5.51 12.25 -13.36
N LYS A 113 -5.11 13.44 -12.87
CA LYS A 113 -5.68 14.73 -13.31
C LYS A 113 -5.46 14.96 -14.81
N ASN A 114 -4.25 14.65 -15.32
CA ASN A 114 -3.94 14.80 -16.74
C ASN A 114 -4.78 13.83 -17.59
N GLU A 115 -4.91 12.58 -17.18
CA GLU A 115 -5.75 11.58 -17.85
C GLU A 115 -7.21 12.05 -17.94
N LEU A 116 -7.79 12.47 -16.83
CA LEU A 116 -9.16 12.96 -16.80
C LEU A 116 -9.37 14.20 -17.65
N ARG A 117 -8.37 15.09 -17.71
CA ARG A 117 -8.41 16.28 -18.59
C ARG A 117 -8.33 15.87 -20.06
N ASN A 118 -7.49 14.90 -20.40
CA ASN A 118 -7.34 14.42 -21.78
C ASN A 118 -8.62 13.74 -22.25
N ARG A 119 -9.23 12.89 -21.42
CA ARG A 119 -10.53 12.25 -21.71
C ARG A 119 -11.64 13.29 -21.95
N SER A 120 -11.70 14.34 -21.14
CA SER A 120 -12.72 15.40 -21.30
C SER A 120 -12.54 16.25 -22.56
N ARG A 121 -11.35 16.21 -23.17
CA ARG A 121 -11.01 16.96 -24.41
C ARG A 121 -11.13 16.12 -25.68
N ASN A 122 -11.21 14.78 -25.56
CA ASN A 122 -11.28 13.88 -26.69
C ASN A 122 -12.77 13.57 -27.00
N PRO A 123 -13.33 14.05 -28.15
CA PRO A 123 -14.72 13.83 -28.51
C PRO A 123 -15.09 12.34 -28.66
N LEU A 124 -14.16 11.50 -29.12
CA LEU A 124 -14.37 10.05 -29.27
C LEU A 124 -14.56 9.34 -27.93
N VAL A 125 -13.80 9.74 -26.90
CA VAL A 125 -13.95 9.19 -25.55
C VAL A 125 -15.25 9.66 -24.90
N LEU A 126 -15.68 10.89 -25.20
CA LEU A 126 -16.98 11.40 -24.76
C LEU A 126 -18.13 10.60 -25.39
N PHE A 127 -18.02 10.27 -26.69
CA PHE A 127 -19.01 9.47 -27.40
C PHE A 127 -19.07 8.02 -26.88
N GLN A 128 -17.93 7.37 -26.67
CA GLN A 128 -17.85 6.02 -26.06
C GLN A 128 -18.37 5.99 -24.62
N ALA A 129 -18.15 7.05 -23.83
CA ALA A 129 -18.69 7.15 -22.48
C ALA A 129 -20.23 7.32 -22.46
N LEU A 130 -20.84 7.77 -23.57
CA LEU A 130 -22.29 7.83 -23.74
C LEU A 130 -22.88 6.49 -24.23
N GLU A 131 -22.09 5.68 -24.94
CA GLU A 131 -22.53 4.40 -25.49
C GLU A 131 -22.26 3.20 -24.58
N SER A 132 -21.34 3.32 -23.63
CA SER A 132 -21.02 2.25 -22.68
C SER A 132 -21.61 2.57 -21.31
N PRO A 133 -22.76 1.98 -20.97
CA PRO A 133 -23.14 1.88 -19.59
C PRO A 133 -22.13 0.93 -18.94
N TRP A 134 -21.17 1.49 -18.17
CA TRP A 134 -20.34 0.85 -17.14
C TRP A 134 -20.08 -0.64 -17.37
N SER A 135 -18.87 -1.01 -17.73
CA SER A 135 -18.46 -2.41 -17.78
C SER A 135 -18.71 -3.05 -16.41
N ASP A 136 -19.65 -3.97 -16.40
CA ASP A 136 -20.13 -4.76 -15.26
C ASP A 136 -19.13 -5.87 -14.92
N ASP A 137 -17.84 -5.54 -14.76
CA ASP A 137 -16.83 -6.48 -14.24
C ASP A 137 -16.15 -5.88 -12.97
N PRO A 138 -16.81 -5.96 -11.82
CA PRO A 138 -16.18 -5.69 -10.56
C PRO A 138 -15.33 -6.90 -10.18
N ARG A 139 -14.13 -7.04 -10.76
CA ARG A 139 -13.15 -7.96 -10.16
C ARG A 139 -12.77 -7.40 -8.82
N PRO A 140 -13.09 -8.10 -7.72
CA PRO A 140 -12.70 -7.66 -6.38
C PRO A 140 -11.18 -7.54 -6.32
N LEU A 141 -10.71 -6.45 -5.74
CA LEU A 141 -9.32 -6.31 -5.38
C LEU A 141 -8.97 -7.44 -4.41
N GLU A 142 -8.23 -8.45 -4.88
CA GLU A 142 -7.73 -9.52 -4.05
C GLU A 142 -6.70 -8.96 -3.05
N PHE A 143 -7.12 -8.88 -1.80
CA PHE A 143 -6.22 -8.90 -0.66
C PHE A 143 -6.46 -10.23 0.02
N GLU A 144 -5.47 -11.11 0.01
CA GLU A 144 -5.46 -12.33 0.79
C GLU A 144 -5.43 -11.98 2.29
N ASP A 145 -6.62 -12.01 2.90
CA ASP A 145 -6.75 -12.10 4.35
C ASP A 145 -7.51 -13.38 4.66
N SER A 146 -6.76 -14.44 4.92
CA SER A 146 -7.23 -15.83 5.02
C SER A 146 -7.82 -16.22 6.38
N SER A 147 -8.17 -15.26 7.24
CA SER A 147 -8.50 -15.54 8.65
C SER A 147 -9.99 -15.47 9.02
N TYR A 148 -10.94 -15.40 8.06
CA TYR A 148 -12.35 -15.18 8.36
C TYR A 148 -13.28 -16.31 7.87
N ARG A 149 -14.42 -16.49 8.59
CA ARG A 149 -15.52 -17.38 8.20
C ARG A 149 -16.13 -16.99 6.86
N PRO A 150 -16.64 -17.93 6.05
CA PRO A 150 -17.16 -17.64 4.70
C PRO A 150 -18.23 -16.53 4.65
N ASP A 151 -19.14 -16.48 5.63
CA ASP A 151 -20.20 -15.46 5.71
C ASP A 151 -19.67 -14.06 5.97
N ASP A 152 -18.64 -13.94 6.81
CA ASP A 152 -17.99 -12.65 7.10
C ASP A 152 -17.19 -12.15 5.89
N MET A 153 -16.61 -13.05 5.12
CA MET A 153 -15.92 -12.73 3.87
C MET A 153 -16.90 -12.23 2.80
N TYR A 154 -18.07 -12.84 2.68
CA TYR A 154 -19.10 -12.40 1.73
C TYR A 154 -19.59 -10.99 2.07
N ARG A 155 -19.94 -10.74 3.33
CA ARG A 155 -20.37 -9.42 3.81
C ARG A 155 -19.30 -8.35 3.60
N LYS A 156 -18.03 -8.66 3.90
CA LYS A 156 -16.90 -7.75 3.66
C LYS A 156 -16.72 -7.42 2.18
N ARG A 157 -16.82 -8.44 1.30
CA ARG A 157 -16.73 -8.23 -0.15
C ARG A 157 -17.87 -7.36 -0.66
N HIS A 158 -19.11 -7.63 -0.23
CA HIS A 158 -20.27 -6.85 -0.61
C HIS A 158 -20.15 -5.38 -0.16
N LEU A 159 -19.80 -5.18 1.11
CA LEU A 159 -19.58 -3.82 1.65
C LEU A 159 -18.45 -3.07 0.92
N ARG A 160 -17.35 -3.77 0.62
CA ARG A 160 -16.25 -3.18 -0.16
C ARG A 160 -16.71 -2.76 -1.56
N ALA A 161 -17.41 -3.63 -2.27
CA ALA A 161 -17.93 -3.33 -3.59
C ALA A 161 -18.91 -2.14 -3.55
N LEU A 162 -19.76 -2.07 -2.53
CA LEU A 162 -20.66 -0.95 -2.30
C LEU A 162 -19.89 0.37 -2.09
N VAL A 163 -18.89 0.36 -1.22
CA VAL A 163 -18.03 1.54 -0.98
C VAL A 163 -17.34 1.99 -2.27
N GLU A 164 -16.79 1.07 -3.05
CA GLU A 164 -16.10 1.40 -4.31
C GLU A 164 -17.06 2.01 -5.32
N ARG A 165 -18.23 1.43 -5.54
CA ARG A 165 -19.28 2.00 -6.41
C ARG A 165 -19.74 3.39 -5.96
N THR A 166 -19.90 3.59 -4.65
CA THR A 166 -20.29 4.89 -4.09
C THR A 166 -19.19 5.94 -4.30
N VAL A 167 -17.92 5.56 -4.10
CA VAL A 167 -16.78 6.44 -4.36
C VAL A 167 -16.72 6.86 -5.83
N GLU A 168 -17.01 5.96 -6.76
CA GLU A 168 -17.03 6.24 -8.20
C GLU A 168 -18.10 7.26 -8.61
N GLN A 169 -19.19 7.36 -7.87
CA GLN A 169 -20.27 8.33 -8.10
C GLN A 169 -19.93 9.74 -7.58
N LEU A 170 -18.91 9.88 -6.73
CA LEU A 170 -18.53 11.19 -6.24
C LEU A 170 -17.99 12.10 -7.38
N PRO A 171 -18.27 13.41 -7.35
CA PRO A 171 -17.63 14.37 -8.25
C PRO A 171 -16.11 14.27 -8.19
N ARG A 172 -15.43 14.31 -9.32
CA ARG A 172 -13.96 14.02 -9.45
C ARG A 172 -13.09 14.76 -8.44
N HIS A 173 -13.36 16.05 -8.21
CA HIS A 173 -12.57 16.87 -7.27
C HIS A 173 -12.88 16.58 -5.79
N HIS A 174 -14.05 16.02 -5.49
CA HIS A 174 -14.41 15.51 -4.16
C HIS A 174 -13.85 14.09 -3.97
N ARG A 175 -13.96 13.24 -4.97
CA ARG A 175 -13.45 11.86 -4.97
C ARG A 175 -11.97 11.79 -4.62
N LEU A 176 -11.13 12.60 -5.29
CA LEU A 176 -9.69 12.61 -5.07
C LEU A 176 -9.32 12.88 -3.60
N VAL A 177 -9.90 13.93 -3.00
CA VAL A 177 -9.60 14.26 -1.59
C VAL A 177 -10.20 13.24 -0.63
N PHE A 178 -11.35 12.66 -0.95
CA PHE A 178 -11.99 11.60 -0.17
C PHE A 178 -11.12 10.34 -0.15
N VAL A 179 -10.68 9.85 -1.30
CA VAL A 179 -9.81 8.67 -1.41
C VAL A 179 -8.52 8.89 -0.65
N LEU A 180 -7.85 10.03 -0.81
CA LEU A 180 -6.63 10.34 -0.08
C LEU A 180 -6.82 10.37 1.44
N ARG A 181 -7.96 10.87 1.93
CA ARG A 181 -8.24 10.97 3.36
C ARG A 181 -8.74 9.67 3.96
N GLU A 182 -9.82 9.10 3.40
CA GLU A 182 -10.57 8.02 4.05
C GLU A 182 -9.98 6.65 3.72
N ILE A 183 -9.34 6.49 2.56
CA ILE A 183 -8.79 5.21 2.13
C ILE A 183 -7.28 5.16 2.34
N GLU A 184 -6.56 6.22 1.94
CA GLU A 184 -5.09 6.26 2.02
C GLU A 184 -4.57 6.85 3.34
N GLY A 185 -5.45 7.36 4.20
CA GLY A 185 -5.12 7.86 5.55
C GLY A 185 -4.24 9.11 5.57
N LYS A 186 -4.23 9.91 4.51
CA LYS A 186 -3.40 11.12 4.42
C LYS A 186 -3.90 12.24 5.32
N SER A 187 -2.99 13.03 5.90
CA SER A 187 -3.35 14.24 6.64
C SER A 187 -3.87 15.33 5.70
N TYR A 188 -4.51 16.36 6.24
CA TYR A 188 -4.98 17.49 5.41
C TYR A 188 -3.83 18.24 4.76
N GLU A 189 -2.72 18.36 5.46
CA GLU A 189 -1.48 18.97 4.99
C GLU A 189 -0.89 18.15 3.84
N GLU A 190 -0.77 16.82 4.02
CA GLU A 190 -0.32 15.91 2.96
C GLU A 190 -1.24 15.99 1.73
N ILE A 191 -2.56 16.06 1.92
CA ILE A 191 -3.52 16.21 0.81
C ILE A 191 -3.35 17.56 0.11
N SER A 192 -3.10 18.63 0.87
CA SER A 192 -2.80 19.96 0.32
C SER A 192 -1.57 19.91 -0.59
N ASP A 193 -0.50 19.26 -0.15
CA ASP A 193 0.74 19.07 -0.93
C ASP A 193 0.49 18.20 -2.17
N ILE A 194 -0.15 17.02 -2.00
CA ILE A 194 -0.44 16.06 -3.08
C ILE A 194 -1.30 16.70 -4.17
N THR A 195 -2.29 17.49 -3.78
CA THR A 195 -3.26 18.06 -4.72
C THR A 195 -2.87 19.46 -5.22
N SER A 196 -1.83 20.05 -4.62
CA SER A 196 -1.43 21.46 -4.84
C SER A 196 -2.61 22.42 -4.65
N THR A 197 -3.36 22.22 -3.58
CA THR A 197 -4.55 23.02 -3.21
C THR A 197 -4.40 23.53 -1.78
N ASN A 198 -4.88 24.72 -1.48
CA ASN A 198 -4.80 25.24 -0.11
C ASN A 198 -5.64 24.42 0.87
N LEU A 199 -5.24 24.44 2.15
CA LEU A 199 -5.83 23.64 3.23
C LEU A 199 -7.34 23.92 3.41
N GLY A 200 -7.78 25.16 3.25
CA GLY A 200 -9.19 25.55 3.33
C GLY A 200 -10.03 24.88 2.24
N THR A 201 -9.50 24.81 1.01
CA THR A 201 -10.14 24.10 -0.10
C THR A 201 -10.17 22.59 0.13
N VAL A 202 -9.11 21.99 0.69
CA VAL A 202 -9.10 20.56 1.07
C VAL A 202 -10.20 20.28 2.07
N LYS A 203 -10.30 21.07 3.15
CA LYS A 203 -11.33 20.92 4.19
C LYS A 203 -12.74 21.02 3.60
N SER A 204 -13.01 22.05 2.77
CA SER A 204 -14.35 22.25 2.19
C SER A 204 -14.72 21.13 1.20
N ARG A 205 -13.78 20.69 0.34
CA ARG A 205 -14.00 19.58 -0.59
C ARG A 205 -14.25 18.27 0.14
N LEU A 206 -13.50 17.99 1.21
CA LEU A 206 -13.66 16.77 1.99
C LEU A 206 -15.01 16.74 2.72
N ASN A 207 -15.43 17.87 3.30
CA ASN A 207 -16.75 17.97 3.94
C ASN A 207 -17.88 17.67 2.94
N ARG A 208 -17.85 18.29 1.77
CA ARG A 208 -18.83 18.00 0.70
C ARG A 208 -18.74 16.56 0.19
N ALA A 209 -17.51 16.01 0.08
CA ALA A 209 -17.34 14.63 -0.32
C ALA A 209 -17.99 13.64 0.66
N ARG A 210 -17.86 13.90 1.96
CA ARG A 210 -18.47 13.07 3.03
C ARG A 210 -20.00 13.13 2.98
N HIS A 211 -20.59 14.33 2.79
CA HIS A 211 -22.04 14.45 2.64
C HIS A 211 -22.53 13.72 1.41
N ASN A 212 -21.93 13.95 0.26
CA ASN A 212 -22.32 13.27 -0.97
C ASN A 212 -22.17 11.74 -0.84
N PHE A 213 -21.11 11.27 -0.19
CA PHE A 213 -20.90 9.85 0.05
C PHE A 213 -21.98 9.26 0.97
N ALA A 214 -22.33 9.95 2.05
CA ALA A 214 -23.37 9.53 2.99
C ALA A 214 -24.73 9.46 2.30
N ASP A 215 -25.09 10.46 1.50
CA ASP A 215 -26.35 10.49 0.75
C ASP A 215 -26.45 9.35 -0.27
N LEU A 216 -25.33 9.03 -0.95
CA LEU A 216 -25.29 7.97 -1.96
C LEU A 216 -25.30 6.56 -1.35
N ILE A 217 -24.70 6.35 -0.17
CA ILE A 217 -24.61 5.02 0.44
C ILE A 217 -25.83 4.68 1.31
N ALA A 218 -26.51 5.68 1.87
CA ALA A 218 -27.63 5.48 2.79
C ALA A 218 -28.71 4.51 2.28
N PRO A 219 -29.17 4.58 1.00
CA PRO A 219 -30.19 3.67 0.48
C PRO A 219 -29.76 2.20 0.40
N HIS A 220 -28.47 1.90 0.61
CA HIS A 220 -27.90 0.55 0.47
C HIS A 220 -27.49 -0.08 1.81
N LEU A 221 -27.72 0.62 2.93
CA LEU A 221 -27.36 0.17 4.29
C LEU A 221 -28.54 -0.43 5.06
N ASP A 222 -29.78 -0.35 4.50
CA ASP A 222 -31.03 -0.88 5.09
C ASP A 222 -31.23 -2.37 4.82
#